data_36321692286cc1b3a8242848d49afdbd
#
_entry.id   36321692286cc1b3a8242848d49afdbd
#
_cell.length_a   1.000
_cell.length_b   1.000
_cell.length_c   1.000
_cell.angle_alpha   90.00
_cell.angle_beta   90.00
_cell.angle_gamma   90.00
#
_symmetry.space_group_name_H-M   'P 1'
#
loop_
_entity.id
_entity.type
_entity.pdbx_description
1 polymer ?
#
loop_
_entity_poly.entity_id
_entity_poly.type
_entity_poly.pdbx_seq_one_letter_code
_entity_poly.pdbx_strand_id
1 'polypeptide(L)'
;SAASDVYKRQCINTVYKVQMEGLMRLKAMAKINLGLDVLGKREDGYHEVRMIMQTIRMYDILDIRKTRRPGIVLTTNLPFIPTDQRNLVYKAAQMLMEEFDVEEGLSIKLRKFIPVAAGMAGGSSDAAAAFVGVNRMFHLGLTEEQLMERAVKVGADVPYCIMRGTALAEGIGEKLTRLPEVPKCYVLIGKPGINVSTKTAYENLNLEGIGKHPDIDGLIGAIRNNDLYAMASRMENVFEPGIIRQYPVIGNIKNLMEEKGALKAVMSGSGPTVFGIFDNRDKMAAAARSLRKSGLAKTVFATDIYNRDGGVTNDK
;
A
#
# COMPACT_ATOMS: atom_id res chain seq x y z
N SER A 1 17.63 -45.15 -4.07
CA SER A 1 16.64 -45.90 -4.82
C SER A 1 15.35 -45.09 -4.85
N ALA A 2 14.68 -45.06 -6.00
CA ALA A 2 13.51 -44.17 -6.29
C ALA A 2 12.35 -44.29 -5.27
N ALA A 3 12.19 -45.41 -4.59
CA ALA A 3 11.14 -45.60 -3.56
C ALA A 3 11.39 -44.78 -2.28
N SER A 4 12.64 -44.52 -1.91
CA SER A 4 12.99 -43.69 -0.74
C SER A 4 12.71 -42.21 -0.97
N ASP A 5 12.81 -41.72 -2.22
CA ASP A 5 12.58 -40.31 -2.55
C ASP A 5 11.07 -39.99 -2.69
N VAL A 6 10.27 -40.96 -3.13
CA VAL A 6 8.80 -40.81 -3.18
C VAL A 6 8.23 -40.76 -1.74
N TYR A 7 8.74 -41.61 -0.84
CA TYR A 7 8.32 -41.62 0.56
C TYR A 7 8.70 -40.33 1.30
N LYS A 8 9.90 -39.81 1.05
CA LYS A 8 10.34 -38.51 1.61
C LYS A 8 9.52 -37.35 1.07
N ARG A 9 9.16 -37.34 -0.22
CA ARG A 9 8.28 -36.30 -0.81
C ARG A 9 6.84 -36.40 -0.29
N GLN A 10 6.30 -37.60 -0.07
CA GLN A 10 4.99 -37.78 0.55
C GLN A 10 4.97 -37.37 2.03
N CYS A 11 5.99 -37.72 2.81
CA CYS A 11 6.12 -37.29 4.21
C CYS A 11 6.29 -35.77 4.33
N ILE A 12 7.09 -35.14 3.46
CA ILE A 12 7.26 -33.67 3.45
C ILE A 12 5.93 -32.99 3.09
N ASN A 13 5.21 -33.46 2.08
CA ASN A 13 3.90 -32.92 1.72
C ASN A 13 2.83 -33.14 2.81
N THR A 14 2.87 -34.28 3.52
CA THR A 14 1.94 -34.58 4.62
C THR A 14 2.25 -33.71 5.85
N VAL A 15 3.54 -33.51 6.18
CA VAL A 15 3.95 -32.64 7.30
C VAL A 15 3.63 -31.16 7.00
N TYR A 16 3.78 -30.70 5.76
CA TYR A 16 3.35 -29.35 5.38
C TYR A 16 1.82 -29.19 5.35
N LYS A 17 1.06 -30.23 5.01
CA LYS A 17 -0.41 -30.21 5.02
C LYS A 17 -0.98 -30.21 6.44
N VAL A 18 -0.39 -30.94 7.36
CA VAL A 18 -0.84 -31.01 8.77
C VAL A 18 -0.53 -29.72 9.55
N GLN A 19 0.47 -28.91 9.13
CA GLN A 19 0.75 -27.60 9.76
C GLN A 19 -0.11 -26.46 9.21
N MET A 20 -0.94 -26.67 8.20
CA MET A 20 -1.71 -25.61 7.51
C MET A 20 -3.22 -25.63 7.81
N GLU A 21 -3.74 -26.58 8.56
CA GLU A 21 -5.15 -26.55 8.97
C GLU A 21 -5.41 -25.38 9.91
N GLY A 22 -6.26 -24.45 9.46
CA GLY A 22 -6.67 -23.27 10.24
C GLY A 22 -5.77 -22.03 10.13
N LEU A 23 -4.71 -22.04 9.29
CA LEU A 23 -3.91 -20.85 9.01
C LEU A 23 -4.39 -20.15 7.73
N MET A 24 -4.76 -18.87 7.85
CA MET A 24 -5.01 -17.99 6.71
C MET A 24 -3.85 -17.03 6.53
N ARG A 25 -3.23 -17.02 5.35
CA ARG A 25 -2.18 -16.06 4.97
C ARG A 25 -2.72 -15.04 4.00
N LEU A 26 -2.50 -13.76 4.31
CA LEU A 26 -2.96 -12.62 3.54
C LEU A 26 -1.78 -11.71 3.18
N LYS A 27 -1.83 -11.14 1.98
CA LYS A 27 -0.91 -10.11 1.50
C LYS A 27 -1.54 -8.73 1.66
N ALA A 28 -0.95 -7.88 2.49
CA ALA A 28 -1.32 -6.49 2.68
C ALA A 28 -0.50 -5.62 1.72
N MET A 29 -1.07 -5.29 0.55
CA MET A 29 -0.33 -4.63 -0.54
C MET A 29 -0.19 -3.13 -0.32
N ALA A 30 1.00 -2.59 -0.61
CA ALA A 30 1.28 -1.17 -0.61
C ALA A 30 0.56 -0.42 -1.73
N LYS A 31 0.40 0.90 -1.57
CA LYS A 31 -0.04 1.81 -2.64
C LYS A 31 1.01 2.88 -2.92
N ILE A 32 0.90 3.45 -4.10
CA ILE A 32 1.52 4.71 -4.51
C ILE A 32 0.45 5.68 -4.98
N ASN A 33 0.76 6.98 -5.05
CA ASN A 33 -0.12 7.99 -5.63
C ASN A 33 0.46 8.41 -6.97
N LEU A 34 -0.21 8.03 -8.09
CA LEU A 34 0.20 8.44 -9.44
C LEU A 34 0.00 9.94 -9.65
N GLY A 35 -1.02 10.51 -9.03
CA GLY A 35 -1.26 11.94 -8.94
C GLY A 35 -1.83 12.26 -7.57
N LEU A 36 -1.44 13.40 -6.99
CA LEU A 36 -1.99 13.86 -5.70
C LEU A 36 -2.10 15.38 -5.71
N ASP A 37 -3.32 15.86 -5.53
CA ASP A 37 -3.67 17.25 -5.37
C ASP A 37 -4.37 17.52 -4.04
N VAL A 38 -4.25 18.74 -3.53
CA VAL A 38 -4.96 19.26 -2.36
C VAL A 38 -5.73 20.49 -2.80
N LEU A 39 -7.05 20.38 -2.79
CA LEU A 39 -7.95 21.40 -3.35
C LEU A 39 -8.27 22.52 -2.36
N GLY A 40 -8.16 22.24 -1.06
CA GLY A 40 -8.47 23.22 -0.03
C GLY A 40 -8.49 22.62 1.38
N LYS A 41 -8.64 23.49 2.37
CA LYS A 41 -8.86 23.11 3.76
C LYS A 41 -10.36 23.13 4.06
N ARG A 42 -10.86 22.09 4.74
CA ARG A 42 -12.25 21.91 5.12
C ARG A 42 -12.53 22.52 6.50
N GLU A 43 -13.78 22.79 6.79
CA GLU A 43 -14.22 23.31 8.09
C GLU A 43 -13.97 22.33 9.26
N ASP A 44 -13.94 21.01 8.96
CA ASP A 44 -13.64 19.95 9.93
C ASP A 44 -12.14 19.82 10.24
N GLY A 45 -11.29 20.69 9.64
CA GLY A 45 -9.84 20.72 9.82
C GLY A 45 -9.06 19.78 8.93
N TYR A 46 -9.72 18.88 8.18
CA TYR A 46 -9.12 18.06 7.14
C TYR A 46 -8.89 18.86 5.85
N HIS A 47 -8.28 18.23 4.87
CA HIS A 47 -8.08 18.79 3.54
C HIS A 47 -8.87 18.02 2.50
N GLU A 48 -9.49 18.73 1.57
CA GLU A 48 -10.09 18.16 0.39
C GLU A 48 -8.98 17.74 -0.56
N VAL A 49 -8.89 16.46 -0.88
CA VAL A 49 -7.87 15.92 -1.79
C VAL A 49 -8.49 15.34 -3.04
N ARG A 50 -7.70 15.29 -4.10
CA ARG A 50 -8.03 14.59 -5.34
C ARG A 50 -6.79 13.84 -5.79
N MET A 51 -6.83 12.51 -5.79
CA MET A 51 -5.64 11.72 -6.05
C MET A 51 -5.95 10.40 -6.75
N ILE A 52 -4.98 9.91 -7.53
CA ILE A 52 -5.05 8.57 -8.11
C ILE A 52 -4.15 7.65 -7.33
N MET A 53 -4.78 6.67 -6.69
CA MET A 53 -4.10 5.62 -5.95
C MET A 53 -3.89 4.39 -6.82
N GLN A 54 -2.73 3.75 -6.70
CA GLN A 54 -2.37 2.54 -7.40
C GLN A 54 -1.73 1.52 -6.45
N THR A 55 -2.29 0.32 -6.43
CA THR A 55 -1.71 -0.81 -5.69
C THR A 55 -0.47 -1.36 -6.41
N ILE A 56 0.55 -1.72 -5.66
CA ILE A 56 1.79 -2.33 -6.16
C ILE A 56 2.07 -3.67 -5.48
N ARG A 57 2.88 -4.55 -6.12
CA ARG A 57 3.22 -5.89 -5.61
C ARG A 57 4.34 -5.88 -4.55
N MET A 58 4.35 -4.85 -3.70
CA MET A 58 5.10 -4.79 -2.46
C MET A 58 4.11 -4.98 -1.31
N TYR A 59 4.34 -5.93 -0.39
CA TYR A 59 3.33 -6.28 0.60
C TYR A 59 3.91 -6.72 1.93
N ASP A 60 3.17 -6.49 2.98
CA ASP A 60 3.31 -7.12 4.28
C ASP A 60 2.52 -8.44 4.32
N ILE A 61 2.81 -9.30 5.28
CA ILE A 61 2.15 -10.60 5.40
C ILE A 61 1.45 -10.69 6.75
N LEU A 62 0.16 -11.02 6.70
CA LEU A 62 -0.61 -11.38 7.88
C LEU A 62 -0.89 -12.89 7.87
N ASP A 63 -0.43 -13.57 8.92
CA ASP A 63 -0.81 -14.95 9.21
C ASP A 63 -1.83 -14.92 10.35
N ILE A 64 -3.05 -15.39 10.08
CA ILE A 64 -4.19 -15.33 11.01
C ILE A 64 -4.63 -16.75 11.35
N ARG A 65 -4.92 -17.00 12.64
CA ARG A 65 -5.44 -18.29 13.15
C ARG A 65 -6.50 -18.04 14.22
N LYS A 66 -7.55 -18.88 14.25
CA LYS A 66 -8.45 -18.96 15.40
C LYS A 66 -7.71 -19.53 16.62
N THR A 67 -8.11 -19.09 17.80
CA THR A 67 -7.66 -19.66 19.08
C THR A 67 -8.85 -19.98 19.96
N ARG A 68 -8.70 -20.99 20.84
CA ARG A 68 -9.75 -21.34 21.81
C ARG A 68 -9.88 -20.29 22.93
N ARG A 69 -8.79 -19.60 23.23
CA ARG A 69 -8.76 -18.56 24.24
C ARG A 69 -9.30 -17.27 23.64
N PRO A 70 -10.37 -16.68 24.21
CA PRO A 70 -10.90 -15.39 23.74
C PRO A 70 -9.85 -14.28 23.70
N GLY A 71 -10.10 -13.27 22.84
CA GLY A 71 -9.26 -12.10 22.70
C GLY A 71 -8.33 -12.16 21.49
N ILE A 72 -7.58 -11.09 21.27
CA ILE A 72 -6.70 -10.90 20.12
C ILE A 72 -5.25 -10.90 20.60
N VAL A 73 -4.43 -11.76 20.02
CA VAL A 73 -2.97 -11.77 20.21
C VAL A 73 -2.32 -11.34 18.90
N LEU A 74 -1.71 -10.16 18.88
CA LEU A 74 -0.97 -9.63 17.74
C LEU A 74 0.53 -9.71 18.03
N THR A 75 1.31 -10.19 17.05
CA THR A 75 2.78 -10.19 17.08
C THR A 75 3.33 -9.57 15.81
N THR A 76 4.53 -8.96 15.88
CA THR A 76 5.19 -8.36 14.72
C THR A 76 6.71 -8.62 14.76
N ASN A 77 7.35 -8.52 13.58
CA ASN A 77 8.81 -8.60 13.45
C ASN A 77 9.53 -7.27 13.74
N LEU A 78 8.79 -6.18 14.00
CA LEU A 78 9.34 -4.85 14.32
C LEU A 78 8.96 -4.48 15.75
N PRO A 79 9.89 -4.53 16.71
CA PRO A 79 9.58 -4.38 18.14
C PRO A 79 9.02 -3.01 18.54
N PHE A 80 9.23 -1.98 17.70
CA PHE A 80 8.71 -0.64 17.95
C PHE A 80 7.26 -0.43 17.46
N ILE A 81 6.68 -1.41 16.77
CA ILE A 81 5.26 -1.34 16.35
C ILE A 81 4.39 -1.87 17.49
N PRO A 82 3.37 -1.11 17.92
CA PRO A 82 2.43 -1.57 18.96
C PRO A 82 1.73 -2.88 18.56
N THR A 83 1.48 -3.74 19.53
CA THR A 83 0.74 -5.01 19.35
C THR A 83 -0.58 -5.03 20.12
N ASP A 84 -1.07 -3.86 20.49
CA ASP A 84 -2.33 -3.60 21.21
C ASP A 84 -3.29 -2.73 20.38
N GLN A 85 -4.30 -2.16 21.02
CA GLN A 85 -5.33 -1.29 20.40
C GLN A 85 -4.78 -0.05 19.67
N ARG A 86 -3.52 0.31 19.84
CA ARG A 86 -2.86 1.38 19.06
C ARG A 86 -2.53 0.94 17.65
N ASN A 87 -2.51 -0.36 17.36
CA ASN A 87 -2.25 -0.93 16.04
C ASN A 87 -3.56 -1.03 15.24
N LEU A 88 -3.53 -0.57 13.97
CA LEU A 88 -4.72 -0.60 13.11
C LEU A 88 -5.20 -2.03 12.78
N VAL A 89 -4.30 -3.02 12.75
CA VAL A 89 -4.66 -4.44 12.60
C VAL A 89 -5.50 -4.91 13.78
N TYR A 90 -5.07 -4.56 15.00
CA TYR A 90 -5.80 -4.90 16.21
C TYR A 90 -7.18 -4.25 16.22
N LYS A 91 -7.25 -2.93 15.93
CA LYS A 91 -8.53 -2.19 15.84
C LYS A 91 -9.49 -2.79 14.82
N ALA A 92 -8.99 -3.12 13.63
CA ALA A 92 -9.80 -3.71 12.56
C ALA A 92 -10.37 -5.08 12.96
N ALA A 93 -9.55 -5.94 13.56
CA ALA A 93 -9.97 -7.25 14.03
C ALA A 93 -10.96 -7.12 15.20
N GLN A 94 -10.67 -6.27 16.18
CA GLN A 94 -11.51 -6.03 17.35
C GLN A 94 -12.90 -5.54 16.94
N MET A 95 -12.96 -4.56 16.04
CA MET A 95 -14.23 -3.98 15.54
C MET A 95 -15.16 -5.04 14.98
N LEU A 96 -14.67 -5.95 14.12
CA LEU A 96 -15.53 -7.00 13.56
C LEU A 96 -15.89 -8.08 14.60
N MET A 97 -14.93 -8.47 15.45
CA MET A 97 -15.20 -9.48 16.47
C MET A 97 -16.23 -9.00 17.49
N GLU A 98 -16.21 -7.72 17.88
CA GLU A 98 -17.20 -7.13 18.79
C GLU A 98 -18.56 -6.94 18.08
N GLU A 99 -18.60 -6.48 16.83
CA GLU A 99 -19.84 -6.24 16.08
C GLU A 99 -20.63 -7.54 15.80
N PHE A 100 -19.92 -8.67 15.67
CA PHE A 100 -20.51 -9.97 15.34
C PHE A 100 -20.47 -10.98 16.50
N ASP A 101 -20.26 -10.53 17.72
CA ASP A 101 -20.24 -11.34 18.94
C ASP A 101 -19.37 -12.60 18.81
N VAL A 102 -18.16 -12.47 18.24
CA VAL A 102 -17.25 -13.59 18.03
C VAL A 102 -16.62 -14.00 19.34
N GLU A 103 -16.97 -15.19 19.83
CA GLU A 103 -16.48 -15.73 21.12
C GLU A 103 -15.07 -16.32 21.04
N GLU A 104 -14.68 -16.87 19.87
CA GLU A 104 -13.34 -17.41 19.68
C GLU A 104 -12.27 -16.30 19.68
N GLY A 105 -11.07 -16.69 20.05
CA GLY A 105 -9.93 -15.78 19.97
C GLY A 105 -9.26 -15.78 18.60
N LEU A 106 -8.37 -14.81 18.41
CA LEU A 106 -7.62 -14.60 17.19
C LEU A 106 -6.13 -14.41 17.46
N SER A 107 -5.29 -15.15 16.78
CA SER A 107 -3.84 -14.92 16.75
C SER A 107 -3.43 -14.40 15.38
N ILE A 108 -2.78 -13.22 15.37
CA ILE A 108 -2.32 -12.55 14.15
C ILE A 108 -0.80 -12.37 14.26
N LYS A 109 -0.08 -12.87 13.25
CA LYS A 109 1.35 -12.60 13.09
C LYS A 109 1.54 -11.67 11.89
N LEU A 110 1.89 -10.41 12.17
CA LEU A 110 2.18 -9.39 11.18
C LEU A 110 3.68 -9.37 10.86
N ARG A 111 4.04 -9.59 9.59
CA ARG A 111 5.40 -9.43 9.09
C ARG A 111 5.49 -8.24 8.17
N LYS A 112 6.18 -7.19 8.63
CA LYS A 112 6.35 -5.92 7.93
C LYS A 112 7.55 -5.96 6.98
N PHE A 113 7.30 -5.57 5.73
CA PHE A 113 8.27 -5.37 4.65
C PHE A 113 8.08 -3.98 4.01
N ILE A 114 6.85 -3.44 4.02
CA ILE A 114 6.57 -2.07 3.60
C ILE A 114 7.22 -1.13 4.62
N PRO A 115 8.05 -0.17 4.19
CA PRO A 115 8.66 0.78 5.09
C PRO A 115 7.62 1.56 5.90
N VAL A 116 7.87 1.73 7.19
CA VAL A 116 6.97 2.47 8.09
C VAL A 116 7.10 3.97 7.83
N ALA A 117 5.99 4.73 7.95
CA ALA A 117 5.92 6.17 7.71
C ALA A 117 6.51 6.56 6.35
N ALA A 118 6.07 5.90 5.29
CA ALA A 118 6.66 5.97 3.96
C ALA A 118 5.73 6.55 2.87
N GLY A 119 4.52 7.02 3.21
CA GLY A 119 3.54 7.49 2.22
C GLY A 119 2.93 6.35 1.35
N MET A 120 3.09 5.09 1.77
CA MET A 120 2.69 3.89 1.03
C MET A 120 1.53 3.10 1.68
N ALA A 121 0.85 3.70 2.64
CA ALA A 121 -0.29 3.15 3.40
C ALA A 121 -0.06 1.77 4.03
N GLY A 122 1.19 1.43 4.47
CA GLY A 122 1.49 0.10 5.02
C GLY A 122 0.61 -0.33 6.19
N GLY A 123 0.37 0.57 7.16
CA GLY A 123 -0.52 0.28 8.30
C GLY A 123 -1.99 0.12 7.89
N SER A 124 -2.45 0.92 6.92
CA SER A 124 -3.81 0.83 6.39
C SER A 124 -4.02 -0.45 5.58
N SER A 125 -3.00 -0.88 4.83
CA SER A 125 -3.00 -2.18 4.12
C SER A 125 -3.07 -3.36 5.08
N ASP A 126 -2.34 -3.28 6.19
CA ASP A 126 -2.38 -4.31 7.23
C ASP A 126 -3.79 -4.41 7.85
N ALA A 127 -4.40 -3.26 8.17
CA ALA A 127 -5.76 -3.21 8.69
C ALA A 127 -6.79 -3.75 7.69
N ALA A 128 -6.67 -3.39 6.40
CA ALA A 128 -7.50 -3.92 5.34
C ALA A 128 -7.41 -5.45 5.23
N ALA A 129 -6.19 -5.99 5.32
CA ALA A 129 -5.98 -7.43 5.34
C ALA A 129 -6.61 -8.09 6.59
N ALA A 130 -6.59 -7.41 7.75
CA ALA A 130 -7.26 -7.89 8.95
C ALA A 130 -8.79 -7.90 8.78
N PHE A 131 -9.41 -6.84 8.25
CA PHE A 131 -10.84 -6.82 7.91
C PHE A 131 -11.24 -8.00 7.02
N VAL A 132 -10.53 -8.18 5.90
CA VAL A 132 -10.81 -9.28 4.96
C VAL A 132 -10.56 -10.64 5.62
N GLY A 133 -9.48 -10.77 6.42
CA GLY A 133 -9.12 -12.02 7.09
C GLY A 133 -10.14 -12.44 8.14
N VAL A 134 -10.57 -11.52 9.00
CA VAL A 134 -11.59 -11.78 10.04
C VAL A 134 -12.93 -12.12 9.40
N ASN A 135 -13.38 -11.34 8.40
CA ASN A 135 -14.60 -11.63 7.67
C ASN A 135 -14.62 -13.05 7.07
N ARG A 136 -13.54 -13.47 6.43
CA ARG A 136 -13.40 -14.80 5.83
C ARG A 136 -13.30 -15.91 6.88
N MET A 137 -12.50 -15.68 7.94
CA MET A 137 -12.20 -16.69 8.96
C MET A 137 -13.41 -17.05 9.81
N PHE A 138 -14.25 -16.06 10.11
CA PHE A 138 -15.45 -16.23 10.92
C PHE A 138 -16.74 -16.30 10.07
N HIS A 139 -16.61 -16.29 8.73
CA HIS A 139 -17.73 -16.38 7.80
C HIS A 139 -18.82 -15.32 8.04
N LEU A 140 -18.41 -14.07 8.31
CA LEU A 140 -19.32 -12.98 8.67
C LEU A 140 -20.22 -12.53 7.50
N GLY A 141 -19.91 -12.93 6.26
CA GLY A 141 -20.74 -12.66 5.08
C GLY A 141 -20.72 -11.20 4.58
N LEU A 142 -19.81 -10.37 5.08
CA LEU A 142 -19.72 -8.96 4.66
C LEU A 142 -19.20 -8.84 3.22
N THR A 143 -19.87 -7.97 2.43
CA THR A 143 -19.40 -7.59 1.09
C THR A 143 -18.19 -6.66 1.18
N GLU A 144 -17.55 -6.38 0.03
CA GLU A 144 -16.44 -5.44 -0.05
C GLU A 144 -16.87 -4.03 0.41
N GLU A 145 -18.02 -3.57 -0.06
CA GLU A 145 -18.60 -2.27 0.28
C GLU A 145 -18.87 -2.16 1.80
N GLN A 146 -19.47 -3.19 2.38
CA GLN A 146 -19.75 -3.23 3.82
C GLN A 146 -18.47 -3.24 4.67
N LEU A 147 -17.39 -3.88 4.19
CA LEU A 147 -16.08 -3.81 4.83
C LEU A 147 -15.48 -2.40 4.72
N MET A 148 -15.59 -1.76 3.54
CA MET A 148 -15.08 -0.41 3.29
C MET A 148 -15.77 0.63 4.16
N GLU A 149 -17.10 0.56 4.35
CA GLU A 149 -17.87 1.44 5.24
C GLU A 149 -17.37 1.40 6.69
N ARG A 150 -16.99 0.22 7.18
CA ARG A 150 -16.42 0.05 8.52
C ARG A 150 -14.98 0.54 8.59
N ALA A 151 -14.23 0.28 7.53
CA ALA A 151 -12.81 0.55 7.45
C ALA A 151 -12.46 2.04 7.52
N VAL A 152 -13.35 2.94 7.05
CA VAL A 152 -13.18 4.40 7.19
C VAL A 152 -12.97 4.81 8.64
N LYS A 153 -13.64 4.16 9.61
CA LYS A 153 -13.52 4.45 11.05
C LYS A 153 -12.13 4.11 11.61
N VAL A 154 -11.37 3.26 10.91
CA VAL A 154 -10.00 2.87 11.30
C VAL A 154 -8.96 3.78 10.64
N GLY A 155 -9.20 4.22 9.40
CA GLY A 155 -8.34 5.16 8.71
C GLY A 155 -8.78 5.42 7.26
N ALA A 156 -8.51 6.63 6.75
CA ALA A 156 -8.96 7.08 5.43
C ALA A 156 -8.45 6.22 4.26
N ASP A 157 -7.22 5.70 4.33
CA ASP A 157 -6.66 4.84 3.27
C ASP A 157 -7.12 3.37 3.36
N VAL A 158 -7.76 2.93 4.48
CA VAL A 158 -8.11 1.51 4.68
C VAL A 158 -9.15 1.02 3.67
N PRO A 159 -10.20 1.78 3.33
CA PRO A 159 -11.16 1.38 2.29
C PRO A 159 -10.49 1.12 0.94
N TYR A 160 -9.58 2.00 0.52
CA TYR A 160 -8.83 1.79 -0.72
C TYR A 160 -7.97 0.51 -0.66
N CYS A 161 -7.34 0.23 0.47
CA CYS A 161 -6.53 -0.98 0.65
C CYS A 161 -7.38 -2.28 0.62
N ILE A 162 -8.69 -2.20 0.91
CA ILE A 162 -9.66 -3.29 0.68
C ILE A 162 -9.98 -3.39 -0.81
N MET A 163 -10.33 -2.26 -1.44
CA MET A 163 -10.70 -2.17 -2.86
C MET A 163 -9.57 -2.62 -3.78
N ARG A 164 -8.34 -2.13 -3.56
CA ARG A 164 -7.13 -2.36 -4.40
C ARG A 164 -7.28 -1.92 -5.87
N GLY A 165 -6.21 -2.09 -6.64
CA GLY A 165 -6.16 -1.72 -8.06
C GLY A 165 -5.90 -0.24 -8.27
N THR A 166 -6.57 0.37 -9.26
CA THR A 166 -6.49 1.79 -9.58
C THR A 166 -7.77 2.50 -9.16
N ALA A 167 -7.67 3.59 -8.40
CA ALA A 167 -8.83 4.36 -7.97
C ALA A 167 -8.55 5.86 -7.94
N LEU A 168 -9.57 6.66 -8.31
CA LEU A 168 -9.67 8.05 -7.93
C LEU A 168 -10.18 8.10 -6.49
N ALA A 169 -9.48 8.85 -5.65
CA ALA A 169 -9.87 9.10 -4.27
C ALA A 169 -10.08 10.60 -4.06
N GLU A 170 -11.23 10.96 -3.52
CA GLU A 170 -11.69 12.33 -3.28
C GLU A 170 -12.15 12.47 -1.81
N GLY A 171 -12.59 13.66 -1.39
CA GLY A 171 -12.90 13.94 0.00
C GLY A 171 -11.63 14.06 0.82
N ILE A 172 -11.52 13.32 1.93
CA ILE A 172 -10.28 13.15 2.69
C ILE A 172 -9.47 11.91 2.19
N GLY A 173 -9.89 11.30 1.07
CA GLY A 173 -9.35 10.09 0.47
C GLY A 173 -10.27 8.86 0.58
N GLU A 174 -11.46 9.02 1.15
CA GLU A 174 -12.43 7.95 1.41
C GLU A 174 -13.46 7.75 0.29
N LYS A 175 -13.70 8.77 -0.55
CA LYS A 175 -14.63 8.68 -1.68
C LYS A 175 -13.92 8.06 -2.87
N LEU A 176 -14.15 6.78 -3.08
CA LEU A 176 -13.39 5.98 -4.04
C LEU A 176 -14.20 5.67 -5.29
N THR A 177 -13.62 5.99 -6.44
CA THR A 177 -14.13 5.60 -7.77
C THR A 177 -13.11 4.70 -8.45
N ARG A 178 -13.52 3.47 -8.82
CA ARG A 178 -12.65 2.57 -9.58
C ARG A 178 -12.30 3.16 -10.93
N LEU A 179 -11.04 3.05 -11.31
CA LEU A 179 -10.53 3.40 -12.63
C LEU A 179 -10.14 2.13 -13.39
N PRO A 180 -10.02 2.20 -14.73
CA PRO A 180 -9.41 1.14 -15.51
C PRO A 180 -8.01 0.81 -15.02
N GLU A 181 -7.52 -0.36 -15.42
CA GLU A 181 -6.17 -0.80 -15.11
C GLU A 181 -5.12 0.15 -15.69
N VAL A 182 -4.09 0.43 -14.89
CA VAL A 182 -2.92 1.17 -15.35
C VAL A 182 -2.16 0.35 -16.40
N PRO A 183 -1.61 0.99 -17.45
CA PRO A 183 -0.76 0.33 -18.43
C PRO A 183 0.37 -0.47 -17.77
N LYS A 184 0.69 -1.63 -18.33
CA LYS A 184 1.76 -2.50 -17.79
C LYS A 184 3.08 -1.74 -17.69
N CYS A 185 3.62 -1.65 -16.50
CA CYS A 185 4.89 -0.98 -16.23
C CYS A 185 5.58 -1.57 -14.99
N TYR A 186 6.83 -1.20 -14.80
CA TYR A 186 7.66 -1.58 -13.65
C TYR A 186 7.83 -0.40 -12.71
N VAL A 187 7.93 -0.68 -11.42
CA VAL A 187 8.01 0.32 -10.36
C VAL A 187 9.28 0.13 -9.56
N LEU A 188 10.09 1.17 -9.44
CA LEU A 188 11.23 1.23 -8.52
C LEU A 188 10.88 2.12 -7.33
N ILE A 189 10.98 1.58 -6.14
CA ILE A 189 10.79 2.29 -4.87
C ILE A 189 12.14 2.69 -4.29
N GLY A 190 12.29 3.95 -3.90
CA GLY A 190 13.43 4.48 -3.16
C GLY A 190 12.98 5.26 -1.94
N LYS A 191 13.25 4.75 -0.72
CA LYS A 191 12.96 5.48 0.52
C LYS A 191 14.25 5.93 1.17
N PRO A 192 14.49 7.23 1.37
CA PRO A 192 15.61 7.73 2.13
C PRO A 192 15.51 7.37 3.62
N GLY A 193 16.59 7.53 4.37
CA GLY A 193 16.65 7.23 5.81
C GLY A 193 15.92 8.22 6.73
N ILE A 194 15.05 9.06 6.17
CA ILE A 194 14.28 10.09 6.90
C ILE A 194 12.82 9.69 7.04
N ASN A 195 12.10 10.34 7.93
CA ASN A 195 10.65 10.25 8.08
C ASN A 195 10.04 11.64 7.89
N VAL A 196 8.90 11.70 7.20
CA VAL A 196 8.09 12.91 7.02
C VAL A 196 6.75 12.67 7.70
N SER A 197 6.34 13.57 8.58
CA SER A 197 5.04 13.52 9.22
C SER A 197 3.97 13.98 8.22
N THR A 198 2.94 13.17 8.03
CA THR A 198 1.79 13.56 7.20
C THR A 198 1.15 14.84 7.71
N LYS A 199 0.97 14.96 9.03
CA LYS A 199 0.44 16.19 9.64
C LYS A 199 1.28 17.41 9.27
N THR A 200 2.60 17.34 9.44
CA THR A 200 3.52 18.44 9.11
C THR A 200 3.55 18.76 7.61
N ALA A 201 3.40 17.75 6.74
CA ALA A 201 3.32 17.97 5.30
C ALA A 201 2.09 18.81 4.92
N TYR A 202 0.91 18.51 5.51
CA TYR A 202 -0.30 19.30 5.29
C TYR A 202 -0.24 20.69 5.94
N GLU A 203 0.30 20.81 7.15
CA GLU A 203 0.45 22.11 7.84
C GLU A 203 1.39 23.07 7.11
N ASN A 204 2.43 22.54 6.47
CA ASN A 204 3.41 23.32 5.71
C ASN A 204 3.03 23.55 4.24
N LEU A 205 1.90 22.99 3.78
CA LEU A 205 1.43 23.21 2.42
C LEU A 205 0.82 24.63 2.30
N ASN A 206 1.49 25.48 1.54
CA ASN A 206 0.95 26.79 1.19
C ASN A 206 -0.05 26.64 0.03
N LEU A 207 -1.34 26.52 0.37
CA LEU A 207 -2.41 26.36 -0.62
C LEU A 207 -2.51 27.54 -1.59
N GLU A 208 -2.34 28.77 -1.12
CA GLU A 208 -2.38 29.98 -1.96
C GLU A 208 -1.17 30.09 -2.89
N GLY A 209 -0.08 29.45 -2.54
CA GLY A 209 1.17 29.41 -3.30
C GLY A 209 1.27 28.24 -4.28
N ILE A 210 0.23 27.44 -4.45
CA ILE A 210 0.19 26.39 -5.46
C ILE A 210 0.02 27.04 -6.83
N GLY A 211 1.13 27.26 -7.54
CA GLY A 211 1.09 27.91 -8.86
C GLY A 211 0.42 27.07 -9.95
N LYS A 212 0.49 25.75 -9.84
CA LYS A 212 -0.12 24.80 -10.78
C LYS A 212 -0.57 23.56 -10.03
N HIS A 213 -1.84 23.20 -10.16
CA HIS A 213 -2.40 21.96 -9.66
C HIS A 213 -2.07 20.78 -10.58
N PRO A 214 -1.86 19.57 -10.04
CA PRO A 214 -1.73 18.34 -10.80
C PRO A 214 -2.92 18.10 -11.74
N ASP A 215 -2.64 17.73 -12.99
CA ASP A 215 -3.67 17.42 -14.01
C ASP A 215 -4.27 16.02 -13.79
N ILE A 216 -5.11 15.89 -12.76
CA ILE A 216 -5.75 14.61 -12.39
C ILE A 216 -6.68 14.12 -13.50
N ASP A 217 -7.41 15.01 -14.19
CA ASP A 217 -8.33 14.62 -15.27
C ASP A 217 -7.58 14.12 -16.50
N GLY A 218 -6.50 14.80 -16.89
CA GLY A 218 -5.62 14.33 -17.96
C GLY A 218 -4.93 13.01 -17.62
N LEU A 219 -4.57 12.81 -16.35
CA LEU A 219 -4.01 11.54 -15.87
C LEU A 219 -5.04 10.39 -15.96
N ILE A 220 -6.31 10.63 -15.57
CA ILE A 220 -7.42 9.68 -15.76
C ILE A 220 -7.62 9.37 -17.24
N GLY A 221 -7.59 10.40 -18.11
CA GLY A 221 -7.69 10.25 -19.56
C GLY A 221 -6.60 9.35 -20.14
N ALA A 222 -5.35 9.56 -19.71
CA ALA A 222 -4.21 8.73 -20.13
C ALA A 222 -4.36 7.25 -19.69
N ILE A 223 -4.83 7.02 -18.46
CA ILE A 223 -5.11 5.66 -17.94
C ILE A 223 -6.21 4.99 -18.77
N ARG A 224 -7.32 5.70 -19.06
CA ARG A 224 -8.43 5.18 -19.88
C ARG A 224 -8.00 4.82 -21.30
N ASN A 225 -7.06 5.57 -21.86
CA ASN A 225 -6.51 5.33 -23.19
C ASN A 225 -5.37 4.30 -23.19
N ASN A 226 -5.04 3.69 -22.03
CA ASN A 226 -3.93 2.77 -21.86
C ASN A 226 -2.58 3.32 -22.37
N ASP A 227 -2.37 4.63 -22.19
CA ASP A 227 -1.16 5.35 -22.66
C ASP A 227 -0.18 5.57 -21.48
N LEU A 228 0.84 4.70 -21.42
CA LEU A 228 1.86 4.74 -20.37
C LEU A 228 2.66 6.05 -20.35
N TYR A 229 3.02 6.56 -21.53
CA TYR A 229 3.86 7.76 -21.63
C TYR A 229 3.07 9.02 -21.29
N ALA A 230 1.83 9.13 -21.78
CA ALA A 230 0.94 10.22 -21.39
C ALA A 230 0.59 10.18 -19.90
N MET A 231 0.41 8.99 -19.32
CA MET A 231 0.21 8.80 -17.89
C MET A 231 1.45 9.28 -17.10
N ALA A 232 2.63 8.78 -17.44
CA ALA A 232 3.87 9.13 -16.75
C ALA A 232 4.14 10.65 -16.79
N SER A 233 3.94 11.30 -17.94
CA SER A 233 4.16 12.74 -18.11
C SER A 233 3.27 13.63 -17.24
N ARG A 234 2.10 13.12 -16.79
CA ARG A 234 1.12 13.83 -15.94
C ARG A 234 1.21 13.47 -14.47
N MET A 235 2.09 12.54 -14.09
CA MET A 235 2.27 12.19 -12.69
C MET A 235 2.89 13.36 -11.91
N GLU A 236 2.17 13.86 -10.92
CA GLU A 236 2.59 14.98 -10.07
C GLU A 236 2.07 14.81 -8.64
N ASN A 237 2.77 15.42 -7.70
CA ASN A 237 2.36 15.44 -6.28
C ASN A 237 2.57 16.86 -5.72
N VAL A 238 1.49 17.49 -5.30
CA VAL A 238 1.46 18.88 -4.81
C VAL A 238 2.38 19.13 -3.61
N PHE A 239 2.69 18.09 -2.81
CA PHE A 239 3.59 18.22 -1.68
C PHE A 239 5.08 18.31 -2.07
N GLU A 240 5.47 17.83 -3.26
CA GLU A 240 6.89 17.71 -3.63
C GLU A 240 7.69 18.99 -3.51
N PRO A 241 7.24 20.16 -4.04
CA PRO A 241 8.05 21.36 -3.99
C PRO A 241 8.44 21.78 -2.58
N GLY A 242 7.50 21.69 -1.63
CA GLY A 242 7.72 22.00 -0.23
C GLY A 242 8.63 20.98 0.48
N ILE A 243 8.34 19.72 0.29
CA ILE A 243 9.06 18.62 0.94
C ILE A 243 10.48 18.47 0.38
N ILE A 244 10.69 18.60 -0.93
CA ILE A 244 12.02 18.55 -1.55
C ILE A 244 12.90 19.72 -1.09
N ARG A 245 12.31 20.92 -0.92
CA ARG A 245 13.06 22.08 -0.38
C ARG A 245 13.57 21.79 1.03
N GLN A 246 12.77 21.11 1.85
CA GLN A 246 13.15 20.73 3.21
C GLN A 246 14.09 19.52 3.25
N TYR A 247 13.90 18.57 2.32
CA TYR A 247 14.63 17.31 2.24
C TYR A 247 15.16 17.06 0.81
N PRO A 248 16.26 17.70 0.40
CA PRO A 248 16.80 17.62 -0.97
C PRO A 248 17.13 16.20 -1.44
N VAL A 249 17.38 15.26 -0.52
CA VAL A 249 17.62 13.85 -0.84
C VAL A 249 16.48 13.21 -1.64
N ILE A 250 15.24 13.66 -1.46
CA ILE A 250 14.07 13.20 -2.21
C ILE A 250 14.22 13.59 -3.69
N GLY A 251 14.58 14.86 -3.96
CA GLY A 251 14.88 15.35 -5.30
C GLY A 251 16.04 14.59 -5.96
N ASN A 252 17.10 14.32 -5.19
CA ASN A 252 18.26 13.56 -5.69
C ASN A 252 17.88 12.12 -6.08
N ILE A 253 17.01 11.46 -5.32
CA ILE A 253 16.50 10.12 -5.67
C ILE A 253 15.67 10.17 -6.95
N LYS A 254 14.78 11.17 -7.10
CA LYS A 254 13.99 11.38 -8.32
C LYS A 254 14.89 11.55 -9.54
N ASN A 255 15.81 12.49 -9.48
CA ASN A 255 16.72 12.79 -10.57
C ASN A 255 17.53 11.56 -10.97
N LEU A 256 18.08 10.81 -10.00
CA LEU A 256 18.81 9.57 -10.29
C LEU A 256 17.93 8.53 -11.00
N MET A 257 16.66 8.35 -10.59
CA MET A 257 15.76 7.42 -11.26
C MET A 257 15.47 7.85 -12.70
N GLU A 258 15.23 9.13 -12.94
CA GLU A 258 14.94 9.69 -14.27
C GLU A 258 16.19 9.63 -15.17
N GLU A 259 17.38 9.98 -14.69
CA GLU A 259 18.66 9.82 -15.39
C GLU A 259 18.96 8.37 -15.77
N LYS A 260 18.44 7.41 -15.00
CA LYS A 260 18.60 5.97 -15.27
C LYS A 260 17.42 5.37 -16.05
N GLY A 261 16.56 6.21 -16.63
CA GLY A 261 15.55 5.81 -17.60
C GLY A 261 14.16 5.54 -17.00
N ALA A 262 13.87 6.08 -15.82
CA ALA A 262 12.47 6.19 -15.40
C ALA A 262 11.74 7.17 -16.32
N LEU A 263 10.53 6.80 -16.76
CA LEU A 263 9.67 7.70 -17.53
C LEU A 263 9.26 8.92 -16.71
N LYS A 264 9.07 8.70 -15.41
CA LYS A 264 8.81 9.70 -14.39
C LYS A 264 9.13 9.14 -13.02
N ALA A 265 9.61 9.99 -12.11
CA ALA A 265 9.74 9.68 -10.70
C ALA A 265 8.97 10.69 -9.85
N VAL A 266 8.18 10.22 -8.88
CA VAL A 266 7.30 11.04 -8.04
C VAL A 266 7.36 10.58 -6.58
N MET A 267 7.16 11.49 -5.65
CA MET A 267 7.01 11.18 -4.23
C MET A 267 5.61 10.61 -3.94
N SER A 268 5.51 9.53 -3.20
CA SER A 268 4.24 8.91 -2.81
C SER A 268 3.65 9.54 -1.56
N GLY A 269 2.40 10.00 -1.63
CA GLY A 269 1.69 10.61 -0.50
C GLY A 269 2.43 11.82 0.05
N SER A 270 2.45 11.97 1.36
CA SER A 270 3.24 13.01 2.06
C SER A 270 4.75 12.70 2.11
N GLY A 271 5.20 11.63 1.45
CA GLY A 271 6.60 11.22 1.42
C GLY A 271 7.04 10.34 2.61
N PRO A 272 8.34 10.11 2.75
CA PRO A 272 9.44 10.55 1.87
C PRO A 272 9.76 9.58 0.73
N THR A 273 8.96 8.54 0.51
CA THR A 273 9.22 7.54 -0.53
C THR A 273 9.07 8.13 -1.91
N VAL A 274 10.05 7.89 -2.77
CA VAL A 274 10.00 8.16 -4.20
C VAL A 274 9.75 6.86 -4.93
N PHE A 275 8.92 6.90 -5.96
CA PHE A 275 8.77 5.80 -6.91
C PHE A 275 9.02 6.28 -8.33
N GLY A 276 9.66 5.43 -9.14
CA GLY A 276 9.87 5.67 -10.56
C GLY A 276 9.14 4.63 -11.39
N ILE A 277 8.50 5.06 -12.49
CA ILE A 277 7.82 4.20 -13.46
C ILE A 277 8.75 3.93 -14.64
N PHE A 278 8.84 2.66 -15.06
CA PHE A 278 9.68 2.21 -16.16
C PHE A 278 8.88 1.38 -17.16
N ASP A 279 9.18 1.57 -18.44
CA ASP A 279 8.67 0.75 -19.54
C ASP A 279 9.44 -0.55 -19.73
N ASN A 280 10.66 -0.61 -19.18
CA ASN A 280 11.60 -1.70 -19.39
C ASN A 280 12.20 -2.19 -18.06
N ARG A 281 12.20 -3.51 -17.87
CA ARG A 281 12.68 -4.17 -16.64
C ARG A 281 14.20 -4.00 -16.43
N ASP A 282 14.96 -4.01 -17.52
CA ASP A 282 16.43 -3.91 -17.41
C ASP A 282 16.86 -2.50 -17.04
N LYS A 283 16.18 -1.47 -17.59
CA LYS A 283 16.38 -0.07 -17.17
C LYS A 283 16.05 0.08 -15.68
N MET A 284 14.91 -0.42 -15.22
CA MET A 284 14.56 -0.42 -13.80
C MET A 284 15.61 -1.13 -12.93
N ALA A 285 16.08 -2.30 -13.36
CA ALA A 285 17.11 -3.05 -12.62
C ALA A 285 18.45 -2.30 -12.57
N ALA A 286 18.84 -1.62 -13.64
CA ALA A 286 20.04 -0.77 -13.68
C ALA A 286 19.88 0.44 -12.75
N ALA A 287 18.73 1.11 -12.77
CA ALA A 287 18.39 2.22 -11.86
C ALA A 287 18.43 1.76 -10.40
N ALA A 288 17.90 0.59 -10.08
CA ALA A 288 17.93 0.01 -8.73
C ALA A 288 19.35 -0.24 -8.24
N ARG A 289 20.25 -0.75 -9.10
CA ARG A 289 21.69 -0.92 -8.75
C ARG A 289 22.36 0.43 -8.49
N SER A 290 22.13 1.41 -9.34
CA SER A 290 22.67 2.76 -9.19
C SER A 290 22.18 3.43 -7.90
N LEU A 291 20.88 3.30 -7.60
CA LEU A 291 20.28 3.88 -6.39
C LEU A 291 20.83 3.20 -5.10
N ARG A 292 21.05 1.89 -5.10
CA ARG A 292 21.71 1.21 -3.96
C ARG A 292 23.16 1.68 -3.79
N LYS A 293 23.90 1.84 -4.90
CA LYS A 293 25.30 2.28 -4.87
C LYS A 293 25.45 3.75 -4.41
N SER A 294 24.48 4.61 -4.72
CA SER A 294 24.52 6.03 -4.33
C SER A 294 24.36 6.26 -2.83
N GLY A 295 23.79 5.33 -2.07
CA GLY A 295 23.49 5.50 -0.65
C GLY A 295 22.34 6.49 -0.35
N LEU A 296 21.70 7.10 -1.36
CA LEU A 296 20.61 8.06 -1.19
C LEU A 296 19.36 7.44 -0.55
N ALA A 297 19.07 6.18 -0.85
CA ALA A 297 17.91 5.46 -0.33
C ALA A 297 18.33 4.33 0.62
N LYS A 298 17.73 4.30 1.82
CA LYS A 298 17.90 3.21 2.79
C LYS A 298 17.17 1.94 2.35
N THR A 299 16.02 2.10 1.68
CA THR A 299 15.26 0.99 1.10
C THR A 299 15.15 1.19 -0.41
N VAL A 300 15.54 0.17 -1.17
CA VAL A 300 15.40 0.12 -2.63
C VAL A 300 14.70 -1.19 -3.00
N PHE A 301 13.51 -1.08 -3.56
CA PHE A 301 12.68 -2.23 -3.91
C PHE A 301 12.13 -2.09 -5.34
N ALA A 302 12.33 -3.13 -6.16
CA ALA A 302 11.82 -3.23 -7.51
C ALA A 302 10.57 -4.11 -7.51
N THR A 303 9.49 -3.63 -8.12
CA THR A 303 8.18 -4.28 -8.12
C THR A 303 7.41 -3.98 -9.40
N ASP A 304 6.18 -4.48 -9.46
CA ASP A 304 5.24 -4.24 -10.55
C ASP A 304 3.96 -3.60 -10.02
N ILE A 305 3.19 -3.01 -10.92
CA ILE A 305 1.80 -2.62 -10.68
C ILE A 305 0.97 -3.88 -10.36
N TYR A 306 0.07 -3.76 -9.42
CA TYR A 306 -0.99 -4.72 -9.19
C TYR A 306 -2.28 -4.20 -9.80
N ASN A 307 -2.68 -4.78 -10.93
CA ASN A 307 -4.00 -4.62 -11.49
C ASN A 307 -4.89 -5.75 -10.94
N ARG A 308 -6.09 -5.42 -10.54
CA ARG A 308 -7.05 -6.41 -10.06
C ARG A 308 -7.71 -7.02 -11.29
N ASP A 309 -7.39 -8.27 -11.59
CA ASP A 309 -8.07 -9.02 -12.64
C ASP A 309 -9.59 -8.93 -12.42
N GLY A 310 -10.35 -8.60 -13.45
CA GLY A 310 -11.80 -8.34 -13.39
C GLY A 310 -12.68 -9.56 -13.04
N GLY A 311 -12.15 -10.53 -12.36
CA GLY A 311 -12.82 -11.70 -11.83
C GLY A 311 -12.25 -12.10 -10.48
N VAL A 312 -13.09 -12.59 -9.60
CA VAL A 312 -12.76 -13.15 -8.28
C VAL A 312 -11.58 -14.11 -8.43
N THR A 313 -10.35 -13.62 -8.25
CA THR A 313 -9.22 -14.53 -8.14
C THR A 313 -9.14 -15.00 -6.70
N ASN A 314 -9.41 -16.29 -6.53
CA ASN A 314 -8.89 -17.05 -5.40
C ASN A 314 -7.36 -16.87 -5.40
N ASP A 315 -6.84 -15.98 -4.57
CA ASP A 315 -5.43 -15.95 -4.21
C ASP A 315 -5.10 -17.28 -3.50
N LYS A 316 -4.71 -18.28 -4.31
CA LYS A 316 -4.17 -19.56 -3.83
C LYS A 316 -2.80 -19.36 -3.24
#